data_0aa3281a014027dde55ed668cb3d2a3c
#
_entry.id   0aa3281a014027dde55ed668cb3d2a3c
#
_cell.length_a   1.000
_cell.length_b   1.000
_cell.length_c   1.000
_cell.angle_alpha   90.00
_cell.angle_beta   90.00
_cell.angle_gamma   90.00
#
_symmetry.space_group_name_H-M   'P 1'
#
loop_
_entity.id
_entity.type
_entity.pdbx_description
1 polymer ?
#
loop_
_entity_poly.entity_id
_entity_poly.type
_entity_poly.pdbx_seq_one_letter_code
_entity_poly.pdbx_strand_id
1 'polypeptide(L)'
;MVIKKSFLVFTFTSIIVLSTFALTLRSSEKKEQPENDGYDKQDTTILKLQKIIDDEEIKILVNRMREADENRAKDDDYKLNYQQRTTPHEEEDLAPLPLFTWVNEQLLNRSTYRAYLDLVPLFHPEVSIDEDWNAEEKKKIDAFLDEVMHTKVFNLMWQFLLKKKLVPEDKLKFKNLLFTQWFGLYTRSHGHLGSSGFEHVFIGEWRKHIVEGQHYWLRFYFLEKQRHINYKGWLLHDKNVAATIHYDWGSHHKEIGGFLIGSSPEFDFSLFTLCFNAKCGQNACKVLIDEFPIHVTSFKVEHKPFIDVFMDARVKKKFQKNNAVNDIQSNTTGQITYVCLSTTPWVIEVMTEYEKQECQSRKC
;
A
#
# COMPACT_ATOMS: atom_id res chain seq x y z
N MET A 1 30.56 -44.53 42.09
CA MET A 1 30.39 -43.63 43.24
C MET A 1 29.13 -42.80 42.96
N VAL A 2 28.09 -43.13 43.72
CA VAL A 2 26.71 -42.63 43.55
C VAL A 2 26.54 -41.35 44.36
N ILE A 3 26.02 -40.26 43.81
CA ILE A 3 25.48 -39.17 44.62
C ILE A 3 24.11 -38.76 44.08
N LYS A 4 23.19 -38.75 45.04
CA LYS A 4 21.75 -38.70 44.98
C LYS A 4 21.20 -37.35 44.54
N LYS A 5 20.03 -37.45 43.88
CA LYS A 5 19.02 -36.42 43.68
C LYS A 5 18.47 -35.92 45.03
N SER A 6 18.15 -34.62 45.09
CA SER A 6 17.19 -34.11 46.07
C SER A 6 16.22 -33.17 45.35
N PHE A 7 14.96 -33.59 45.34
CA PHE A 7 13.79 -32.81 44.97
C PHE A 7 13.40 -31.91 46.16
N LEU A 8 13.10 -30.65 45.89
CA LEU A 8 12.39 -29.79 46.83
C LEU A 8 11.06 -29.36 46.20
N VAL A 9 9.99 -29.87 46.81
CA VAL A 9 8.60 -29.53 46.54
C VAL A 9 8.23 -28.33 47.41
N PHE A 10 7.73 -27.24 46.84
CA PHE A 10 7.05 -26.21 47.63
C PHE A 10 5.58 -26.22 47.30
N THR A 11 4.78 -26.44 48.32
CA THR A 11 3.33 -26.50 48.36
C THR A 11 2.73 -25.09 48.45
N PHE A 12 1.68 -24.88 47.71
CA PHE A 12 0.77 -23.75 47.82
C PHE A 12 -0.02 -23.74 49.11
N THR A 13 -0.12 -22.60 49.78
CA THR A 13 -1.19 -22.31 50.72
C THR A 13 -1.88 -21.00 50.38
N SER A 14 -3.15 -21.13 50.10
CA SER A 14 -4.11 -20.05 49.86
C SER A 14 -4.38 -19.28 51.17
N ILE A 15 -4.44 -17.96 51.09
CA ILE A 15 -5.14 -17.14 52.11
C ILE A 15 -6.13 -16.26 51.42
N ILE A 16 -7.41 -16.61 51.63
CA ILE A 16 -8.58 -15.78 51.34
C ILE A 16 -8.76 -14.91 52.60
N VAL A 17 -8.81 -13.61 52.41
CA VAL A 17 -9.36 -12.69 53.42
C VAL A 17 -10.55 -11.96 52.81
N LEU A 18 -11.71 -12.35 53.30
CA LEU A 18 -12.99 -11.61 53.20
C LEU A 18 -12.98 -10.51 54.27
N SER A 19 -13.32 -9.29 53.91
CA SER A 19 -13.83 -8.31 54.85
C SER A 19 -14.97 -7.53 54.22
N THR A 20 -16.16 -7.88 54.68
CA THR A 20 -17.38 -7.10 54.60
C THR A 20 -17.38 -5.97 55.65
N PHE A 21 -17.98 -4.84 55.35
CA PHE A 21 -18.62 -3.82 56.17
C PHE A 21 -18.44 -2.44 55.52
N ALA A 22 -19.36 -1.51 55.40
CA ALA A 22 -20.73 -1.32 55.88
C ALA A 22 -21.32 -0.16 55.04
N LEU A 23 -22.60 -0.23 54.77
CA LEU A 23 -23.39 0.91 54.32
C LEU A 23 -23.45 2.01 55.40
N THR A 24 -23.20 3.25 54.97
CA THR A 24 -23.76 4.40 55.70
C THR A 24 -24.25 5.42 54.67
N LEU A 25 -25.56 5.61 54.66
CA LEU A 25 -26.26 6.67 53.97
C LEU A 25 -25.87 8.04 54.55
N ARG A 26 -25.46 8.96 53.71
CA ARG A 26 -25.60 10.39 54.01
C ARG A 26 -25.94 11.13 52.73
N SER A 27 -27.05 11.83 52.84
CA SER A 27 -27.71 12.68 51.86
C SER A 27 -26.92 13.95 51.54
N SER A 28 -27.18 14.44 50.31
CA SER A 28 -27.14 15.82 49.84
C SER A 28 -25.80 16.52 49.78
N GLU A 29 -25.37 16.73 48.53
CA GLU A 29 -25.21 18.05 47.93
C GLU A 29 -24.82 17.90 46.47
N LYS A 30 -25.71 18.34 45.56
CA LYS A 30 -25.42 18.52 44.14
C LYS A 30 -24.37 19.65 44.01
N LYS A 31 -23.16 19.31 43.61
CA LYS A 31 -22.26 20.24 42.93
C LYS A 31 -22.35 19.94 41.43
N GLU A 32 -22.95 20.88 40.72
CA GLU A 32 -22.86 20.94 39.26
C GLU A 32 -21.41 20.99 38.85
N GLN A 33 -20.96 19.95 38.15
CA GLN A 33 -19.72 20.02 37.34
C GLN A 33 -20.09 20.69 36.03
N PRO A 34 -19.24 21.59 35.49
CA PRO A 34 -19.50 22.19 34.20
C PRO A 34 -19.36 21.10 33.10
N GLU A 35 -20.43 20.96 32.33
CA GLU A 35 -20.47 20.18 31.10
C GLU A 35 -19.32 20.62 30.19
N ASN A 36 -18.37 19.71 29.95
CA ASN A 36 -17.30 19.88 29.00
C ASN A 36 -17.75 19.40 27.63
N ASP A 37 -18.77 20.06 27.08
CA ASP A 37 -19.41 19.74 25.80
C ASP A 37 -18.65 20.31 24.58
N GLY A 38 -17.40 20.76 24.75
CA GLY A 38 -16.69 21.50 23.72
C GLY A 38 -15.86 20.66 22.74
N TYR A 39 -15.48 19.43 23.08
CA TYR A 39 -14.50 18.67 22.27
C TYR A 39 -15.11 17.70 21.25
N ASP A 40 -16.33 17.22 21.49
CA ASP A 40 -16.92 16.19 20.64
C ASP A 40 -17.68 16.74 19.41
N LYS A 41 -18.09 18.02 19.47
CA LYS A 41 -18.80 18.66 18.35
C LYS A 41 -17.90 19.20 17.24
N GLN A 42 -16.64 19.49 17.51
CA GLN A 42 -15.69 19.94 16.48
C GLN A 42 -15.20 18.78 15.62
N ASP A 43 -14.98 17.61 16.19
CA ASP A 43 -14.46 16.43 15.45
C ASP A 43 -15.50 15.85 14.50
N THR A 44 -16.78 15.81 14.90
CA THR A 44 -17.88 15.37 14.02
C THR A 44 -18.20 16.37 12.91
N THR A 45 -17.91 17.65 13.11
CA THR A 45 -18.09 18.70 12.09
C THR A 45 -16.96 18.69 11.08
N ILE A 46 -15.72 18.40 11.49
CA ILE A 46 -14.57 18.23 10.60
C ILE A 46 -14.75 16.98 9.74
N LEU A 47 -15.23 15.87 10.28
CA LEU A 47 -15.57 14.66 9.53
C LEU A 47 -16.74 14.87 8.54
N LYS A 48 -17.69 15.75 8.83
CA LYS A 48 -18.79 16.10 7.93
C LYS A 48 -18.41 17.11 6.84
N LEU A 49 -17.30 17.83 7.01
CA LEU A 49 -16.78 18.80 6.04
C LEU A 49 -15.66 18.24 5.15
N GLN A 50 -15.26 17.00 5.28
CA GLN A 50 -14.51 16.32 4.23
C GLN A 50 -15.44 16.17 3.04
N LYS A 51 -15.48 17.21 2.22
CA LYS A 51 -16.16 17.23 0.94
C LYS A 51 -15.70 16.00 0.19
N ILE A 52 -16.59 15.03 -0.02
CA ILE A 52 -16.28 13.81 -0.77
C ILE A 52 -15.65 14.27 -2.08
N ILE A 53 -14.36 13.98 -2.25
CA ILE A 53 -13.66 14.35 -3.48
C ILE A 53 -14.21 13.44 -4.56
N ASP A 54 -14.73 14.05 -5.63
CA ASP A 54 -15.30 13.32 -6.74
C ASP A 54 -14.23 12.52 -7.49
N ASP A 55 -14.54 11.29 -7.85
CA ASP A 55 -13.66 10.45 -8.64
C ASP A 55 -13.34 11.07 -10.00
N GLU A 56 -14.27 11.83 -10.60
CA GLU A 56 -14.04 12.53 -11.87
C GLU A 56 -13.00 13.65 -11.73
N GLU A 57 -13.00 14.41 -10.63
CA GLU A 57 -11.96 15.42 -10.39
C GLU A 57 -10.56 14.78 -10.30
N ILE A 58 -10.46 13.59 -9.66
CA ILE A 58 -9.21 12.85 -9.57
C ILE A 58 -8.78 12.33 -10.94
N LYS A 59 -9.69 11.75 -11.72
CA LYS A 59 -9.39 11.25 -13.07
C LYS A 59 -8.87 12.36 -13.98
N ILE A 60 -9.54 13.51 -14.00
CA ILE A 60 -9.11 14.68 -14.78
C ILE A 60 -7.71 15.12 -14.34
N LEU A 61 -7.45 15.18 -13.02
CA LEU A 61 -6.14 15.54 -12.50
C LEU A 61 -5.06 14.54 -12.93
N VAL A 62 -5.33 13.24 -12.77
CA VAL A 62 -4.36 12.19 -13.10
C VAL A 62 -4.01 12.18 -14.59
N ASN A 63 -4.99 12.41 -15.48
CA ASN A 63 -4.73 12.58 -16.91
C ASN A 63 -3.79 13.77 -17.17
N ARG A 64 -4.02 14.91 -16.52
CA ARG A 64 -3.12 16.07 -16.63
C ARG A 64 -1.71 15.78 -16.07
N MET A 65 -1.63 15.03 -14.97
CA MET A 65 -0.34 14.58 -14.42
C MET A 65 0.37 13.65 -15.41
N ARG A 66 -0.37 12.73 -16.07
CA ARG A 66 0.18 11.82 -17.06
C ARG A 66 0.70 12.55 -18.31
N GLU A 67 -0.02 13.56 -18.78
CA GLU A 67 0.43 14.44 -19.88
C GLU A 67 1.69 15.23 -19.50
N ALA A 68 1.78 15.66 -18.23
CA ALA A 68 2.91 16.42 -17.71
C ALA A 68 4.12 15.55 -17.32
N ASP A 69 4.01 14.21 -17.38
CA ASP A 69 5.07 13.26 -17.06
C ASP A 69 6.11 13.20 -18.19
N GLU A 70 6.98 14.24 -18.23
CA GLU A 70 8.03 14.38 -19.24
C GLU A 70 9.12 13.31 -19.09
N ASN A 71 9.27 12.75 -17.88
CA ASN A 71 10.27 11.76 -17.55
C ASN A 71 9.82 10.31 -17.77
N ARG A 72 8.54 10.09 -18.10
CA ARG A 72 8.07 8.73 -18.38
C ARG A 72 8.84 8.07 -19.52
N ALA A 73 9.01 6.76 -19.45
CA ALA A 73 9.45 5.96 -20.58
C ALA A 73 8.40 6.01 -21.71
N LYS A 74 8.86 6.04 -22.95
CA LYS A 74 8.02 5.97 -24.15
C LYS A 74 7.96 4.52 -24.64
N ASP A 75 7.06 4.20 -25.55
CA ASP A 75 6.88 2.85 -26.09
C ASP A 75 8.16 2.27 -26.70
N ASP A 76 9.06 3.14 -27.20
CA ASP A 76 10.36 2.75 -27.73
C ASP A 76 11.44 2.61 -26.65
N ASP A 77 11.17 2.95 -25.40
CA ASP A 77 12.14 2.88 -24.29
C ASP A 77 12.13 1.53 -23.56
N TYR A 78 11.22 0.61 -23.90
CA TYR A 78 11.19 -0.74 -23.33
C TYR A 78 10.55 -1.76 -24.28
N LYS A 79 10.86 -3.04 -24.06
CA LYS A 79 10.23 -4.17 -24.75
C LYS A 79 9.82 -5.22 -23.76
N LEU A 80 8.54 -5.62 -23.83
CA LEU A 80 7.92 -6.59 -22.93
C LEU A 80 7.65 -7.91 -23.65
N ASN A 81 7.83 -9.01 -22.92
CA ASN A 81 7.45 -10.35 -23.33
C ASN A 81 6.53 -10.96 -22.27
N TYR A 82 5.26 -10.76 -22.40
CA TYR A 82 4.28 -11.24 -21.42
C TYR A 82 4.16 -12.77 -21.36
N GLN A 83 4.50 -13.47 -22.42
CA GLN A 83 4.42 -14.93 -22.51
C GLN A 83 3.00 -15.45 -22.19
N GLN A 84 2.85 -16.35 -21.23
CA GLN A 84 1.55 -16.97 -20.96
C GLN A 84 0.81 -16.31 -19.79
N ARG A 85 -0.52 -16.42 -19.84
CA ARG A 85 -1.36 -16.04 -18.73
C ARG A 85 -1.32 -17.09 -17.64
N THR A 86 -1.23 -16.65 -16.41
CA THR A 86 -1.20 -17.49 -15.21
C THR A 86 -2.42 -17.22 -14.31
N THR A 87 -2.46 -17.89 -13.16
CA THR A 87 -3.40 -17.64 -12.07
C THR A 87 -2.63 -17.39 -10.76
N PRO A 88 -3.23 -16.78 -9.73
CA PRO A 88 -2.53 -16.51 -8.47
C PRO A 88 -1.99 -17.75 -7.75
N HIS A 89 -2.59 -18.92 -7.99
CA HIS A 89 -2.24 -20.18 -7.33
C HIS A 89 -1.51 -21.16 -8.26
N GLU A 90 -1.03 -20.66 -9.41
CA GLU A 90 -0.29 -21.49 -10.34
C GLU A 90 1.14 -21.72 -9.83
N GLU A 91 1.51 -22.98 -9.65
CA GLU A 91 2.84 -23.37 -9.19
C GLU A 91 3.84 -23.50 -10.37
N GLU A 92 3.32 -23.86 -11.57
CA GLU A 92 4.13 -24.02 -12.76
C GLU A 92 4.63 -22.67 -13.27
N ASP A 93 5.87 -22.66 -13.74
CA ASP A 93 6.43 -21.49 -14.42
C ASP A 93 5.95 -21.47 -15.89
N LEU A 94 4.96 -20.60 -16.14
CA LEU A 94 4.38 -20.41 -17.47
C LEU A 94 5.11 -19.34 -18.29
N ALA A 95 6.17 -18.74 -17.75
CA ALA A 95 6.89 -17.63 -18.39
C ALA A 95 8.42 -17.72 -18.17
N PRO A 96 9.11 -18.73 -18.71
CA PRO A 96 10.52 -19.00 -18.44
C PRO A 96 11.49 -17.94 -18.96
N LEU A 97 11.01 -16.94 -19.69
CA LEU A 97 11.81 -15.82 -20.18
C LEU A 97 11.50 -14.55 -19.39
N PRO A 98 12.42 -13.55 -19.36
CA PRO A 98 12.14 -12.28 -18.69
C PRO A 98 10.93 -11.55 -19.27
N LEU A 99 10.18 -10.83 -18.40
CA LEU A 99 9.13 -9.90 -18.83
C LEU A 99 9.73 -8.71 -19.58
N PHE A 100 10.80 -8.09 -19.03
CA PHE A 100 11.49 -6.98 -19.68
C PHE A 100 12.64 -7.51 -20.51
N THR A 101 12.46 -7.60 -21.83
CA THR A 101 13.52 -8.06 -22.75
C THR A 101 14.53 -6.97 -23.07
N TRP A 102 14.16 -5.72 -22.94
CA TRP A 102 15.03 -4.57 -23.13
C TRP A 102 14.43 -3.31 -22.48
N VAL A 103 15.31 -2.46 -21.91
CA VAL A 103 14.98 -1.13 -21.39
C VAL A 103 16.07 -0.15 -21.79
N ASN A 104 15.68 1.02 -22.26
CA ASN A 104 16.59 2.13 -22.54
C ASN A 104 17.08 2.75 -21.22
N GLU A 105 18.24 2.30 -20.74
CA GLU A 105 18.81 2.77 -19.47
C GLU A 105 19.29 4.23 -19.51
N GLN A 106 19.24 4.92 -20.67
CA GLN A 106 19.47 6.37 -20.72
C GLN A 106 18.43 7.16 -19.90
N LEU A 107 17.24 6.57 -19.67
CA LEU A 107 16.23 7.11 -18.76
C LEU A 107 16.80 7.35 -17.35
N LEU A 108 17.70 6.50 -16.89
CA LEU A 108 18.29 6.55 -15.55
C LEU A 108 19.17 7.77 -15.31
N ASN A 109 19.54 8.49 -16.38
CA ASN A 109 20.28 9.75 -16.29
C ASN A 109 19.42 10.94 -15.88
N ARG A 110 18.09 10.81 -15.90
CA ARG A 110 17.16 11.85 -15.43
C ARG A 110 17.23 11.99 -13.93
N SER A 111 17.05 13.21 -13.40
CA SER A 111 17.33 13.52 -11.99
C SER A 111 16.50 12.70 -11.01
N THR A 112 15.19 12.56 -11.26
CA THR A 112 14.29 11.80 -10.38
C THR A 112 14.60 10.30 -10.38
N TYR A 113 15.02 9.73 -11.52
CA TYR A 113 15.46 8.33 -11.58
C TYR A 113 16.76 8.11 -10.82
N ARG A 114 17.74 9.03 -10.97
CA ARG A 114 19.01 8.94 -10.21
C ARG A 114 18.74 9.04 -8.71
N ALA A 115 17.95 10.04 -8.29
CA ALA A 115 17.61 10.21 -6.90
C ALA A 115 16.86 8.98 -6.34
N TYR A 116 15.97 8.35 -7.11
CA TYR A 116 15.35 7.07 -6.76
C TYR A 116 16.40 5.95 -6.58
N LEU A 117 17.32 5.80 -7.54
CA LEU A 117 18.34 4.75 -7.48
C LEU A 117 19.30 4.91 -6.30
N ASP A 118 19.56 6.15 -5.86
CA ASP A 118 20.38 6.45 -4.69
C ASP A 118 19.68 6.02 -3.37
N LEU A 119 18.34 5.85 -3.39
CA LEU A 119 17.58 5.34 -2.25
C LEU A 119 17.53 3.82 -2.18
N VAL A 120 17.56 3.12 -3.33
CA VAL A 120 17.39 1.66 -3.37
C VAL A 120 18.29 0.90 -2.39
N PRO A 121 19.60 1.24 -2.23
CA PRO A 121 20.47 0.51 -1.30
C PRO A 121 20.24 0.81 0.17
N LEU A 122 19.35 1.74 0.52
CA LEU A 122 19.10 2.12 1.91
C LEU A 122 18.15 1.14 2.62
N PHE A 123 17.41 0.34 1.87
CA PHE A 123 16.35 -0.52 2.38
C PHE A 123 16.77 -1.98 2.42
N HIS A 124 16.32 -2.67 3.46
CA HIS A 124 16.49 -4.11 3.60
C HIS A 124 15.15 -4.82 3.40
N PRO A 125 14.98 -5.68 2.39
CA PRO A 125 13.66 -6.24 2.05
C PRO A 125 13.02 -7.14 3.11
N GLU A 126 13.76 -7.60 4.12
CA GLU A 126 13.25 -8.44 5.22
C GLU A 126 12.62 -7.56 6.30
N VAL A 127 11.30 -7.57 6.46
CA VAL A 127 10.55 -6.71 7.42
C VAL A 127 10.89 -6.95 8.90
N SER A 128 11.65 -7.98 9.23
CA SER A 128 12.12 -8.27 10.60
C SER A 128 13.46 -7.62 10.93
N ILE A 129 14.08 -6.93 9.99
CA ILE A 129 15.32 -6.17 10.18
C ILE A 129 14.97 -4.72 10.43
N ASP A 130 15.37 -4.18 11.59
CA ASP A 130 15.13 -2.78 11.92
C ASP A 130 15.92 -1.85 10.99
N GLU A 131 15.25 -0.81 10.53
CA GLU A 131 15.84 0.30 9.78
C GLU A 131 15.93 1.56 10.65
N ASP A 132 16.84 2.43 10.30
CA ASP A 132 16.98 3.78 10.87
C ASP A 132 17.60 4.70 9.80
N TRP A 133 17.26 5.97 9.88
CA TRP A 133 17.78 6.95 8.92
C TRP A 133 18.91 7.75 9.56
N ASN A 134 20.15 7.45 9.21
CA ASN A 134 21.29 8.30 9.59
C ASN A 134 21.29 9.63 8.81
N ALA A 135 22.21 10.52 9.12
CA ALA A 135 22.26 11.86 8.52
C ALA A 135 22.49 11.85 7.01
N GLU A 136 23.30 10.91 6.48
CA GLU A 136 23.58 10.81 5.05
C GLU A 136 22.39 10.19 4.29
N GLU A 137 21.71 9.23 4.88
CA GLU A 137 20.49 8.64 4.33
C GLU A 137 19.36 9.66 4.28
N LYS A 138 19.19 10.46 5.35
CA LYS A 138 18.24 11.59 5.35
C LYS A 138 18.53 12.60 4.26
N LYS A 139 19.80 12.91 3.95
CA LYS A 139 20.15 13.78 2.82
C LYS A 139 19.75 13.20 1.47
N LYS A 140 19.90 11.89 1.28
CA LYS A 140 19.46 11.21 0.03
C LYS A 140 17.94 11.25 -0.09
N ILE A 141 17.22 10.98 0.99
CA ILE A 141 15.75 11.09 1.04
C ILE A 141 15.31 12.53 0.74
N ASP A 142 15.95 13.50 1.35
CA ASP A 142 15.68 14.93 1.11
C ASP A 142 15.93 15.31 -0.34
N ALA A 143 17.02 14.84 -0.94
CA ALA A 143 17.34 15.09 -2.34
C ALA A 143 16.28 14.48 -3.29
N PHE A 144 15.83 13.25 -3.03
CA PHE A 144 14.75 12.63 -3.78
C PHE A 144 13.45 13.43 -3.69
N LEU A 145 13.05 13.83 -2.47
CA LEU A 145 11.87 14.66 -2.26
C LEU A 145 11.98 16.01 -2.99
N ASP A 146 13.15 16.65 -2.97
CA ASP A 146 13.37 17.91 -3.68
C ASP A 146 13.25 17.72 -5.20
N GLU A 147 13.87 16.70 -5.77
CA GLU A 147 13.77 16.41 -7.21
C GLU A 147 12.31 16.15 -7.62
N VAL A 148 11.58 15.34 -6.87
CA VAL A 148 10.16 15.06 -7.15
C VAL A 148 9.33 16.35 -7.03
N MET A 149 9.53 17.14 -5.98
CA MET A 149 8.78 18.38 -5.70
C MET A 149 9.06 19.51 -6.72
N HIS A 150 10.11 19.41 -7.52
CA HIS A 150 10.40 20.35 -8.61
C HIS A 150 9.69 20.00 -9.91
N THR A 151 9.06 18.81 -10.03
CA THR A 151 8.40 18.37 -11.25
C THR A 151 7.04 19.02 -11.46
N LYS A 152 6.62 19.10 -12.74
CA LYS A 152 5.27 19.54 -13.11
C LYS A 152 4.19 18.62 -12.59
N VAL A 153 4.44 17.30 -12.60
CA VAL A 153 3.55 16.26 -12.10
C VAL A 153 3.22 16.51 -10.63
N PHE A 154 4.24 16.64 -9.81
CA PHE A 154 4.06 16.91 -8.38
C PHE A 154 3.32 18.23 -8.12
N ASN A 155 3.68 19.28 -8.84
CA ASN A 155 3.02 20.58 -8.67
C ASN A 155 1.51 20.52 -8.97
N LEU A 156 1.08 19.81 -10.02
CA LEU A 156 -0.33 19.59 -10.32
C LEU A 156 -1.06 18.90 -9.17
N MET A 157 -0.50 17.84 -8.62
CA MET A 157 -1.02 17.11 -7.47
C MET A 157 -1.10 18.03 -6.24
N TRP A 158 -0.01 18.74 -5.91
CA TRP A 158 0.06 19.61 -4.74
C TRP A 158 -0.99 20.73 -4.79
N GLN A 159 -1.11 21.43 -5.93
CA GLN A 159 -2.12 22.48 -6.12
C GLN A 159 -3.55 21.97 -5.92
N PHE A 160 -3.83 20.74 -6.38
CA PHE A 160 -5.13 20.11 -6.15
C PHE A 160 -5.37 19.85 -4.67
N LEU A 161 -4.41 19.25 -3.97
CA LEU A 161 -4.52 18.94 -2.54
C LEU A 161 -4.64 20.22 -1.70
N LEU A 162 -3.92 21.30 -2.06
CA LEU A 162 -4.06 22.62 -1.44
C LEU A 162 -5.48 23.18 -1.61
N LYS A 163 -6.00 23.17 -2.84
CA LYS A 163 -7.37 23.61 -3.13
C LYS A 163 -8.41 22.85 -2.32
N LYS A 164 -8.17 21.58 -2.03
CA LYS A 164 -9.03 20.73 -1.21
C LYS A 164 -8.77 20.86 0.29
N LYS A 165 -7.73 21.60 0.70
CA LYS A 165 -7.29 21.80 2.09
C LYS A 165 -6.88 20.50 2.79
N LEU A 166 -6.26 19.58 2.05
CA LEU A 166 -5.82 18.27 2.54
C LEU A 166 -4.37 18.24 3.01
N VAL A 167 -3.59 19.24 2.62
CA VAL A 167 -2.15 19.32 2.93
C VAL A 167 -1.77 20.73 3.34
N PRO A 168 -0.64 20.93 4.05
CA PRO A 168 -0.14 22.26 4.43
C PRO A 168 0.16 23.14 3.21
N GLU A 169 -0.12 24.45 3.33
CA GLU A 169 0.24 25.45 2.31
C GLU A 169 1.75 25.73 2.28
N ASP A 170 2.40 25.65 3.43
CA ASP A 170 3.83 25.81 3.55
C ASP A 170 4.56 24.62 2.92
N LYS A 171 5.43 24.90 1.94
CA LYS A 171 6.14 23.88 1.17
C LYS A 171 7.05 23.00 2.04
N LEU A 172 7.71 23.59 3.04
CA LEU A 172 8.59 22.85 3.96
C LEU A 172 7.76 21.94 4.89
N LYS A 173 6.65 22.44 5.41
CA LYS A 173 5.73 21.60 6.21
C LYS A 173 5.16 20.47 5.38
N PHE A 174 4.86 20.71 4.11
CA PHE A 174 4.39 19.63 3.22
C PHE A 174 5.51 18.62 2.94
N LYS A 175 6.74 19.05 2.69
CA LYS A 175 7.90 18.14 2.55
C LYS A 175 8.08 17.28 3.80
N ASN A 176 7.97 17.86 5.00
CA ASN A 176 8.04 17.10 6.26
C ASN A 176 6.88 16.10 6.40
N LEU A 177 5.68 16.46 5.95
CA LEU A 177 4.55 15.53 5.90
C LEU A 177 4.83 14.36 4.93
N LEU A 178 5.36 14.65 3.74
CA LEU A 178 5.76 13.61 2.78
C LEU A 178 6.83 12.69 3.35
N PHE A 179 7.84 13.25 4.03
CA PHE A 179 8.83 12.44 4.74
C PHE A 179 8.15 11.48 5.73
N THR A 180 7.22 11.99 6.54
CA THR A 180 6.50 11.16 7.51
C THR A 180 5.64 10.10 6.82
N GLN A 181 4.93 10.47 5.75
CA GLN A 181 4.04 9.55 5.04
C GLN A 181 4.80 8.41 4.35
N TRP A 182 5.94 8.72 3.73
CA TRP A 182 6.65 7.79 2.87
C TRP A 182 7.82 7.08 3.55
N PHE A 183 8.51 7.75 4.46
CA PHE A 183 9.74 7.27 5.10
C PHE A 183 9.58 7.09 6.62
N GLY A 184 8.39 7.33 7.16
CA GLY A 184 8.08 6.99 8.55
C GLY A 184 8.07 5.48 8.72
N LEU A 185 8.92 4.97 9.61
CA LEU A 185 9.06 3.54 9.86
C LEU A 185 7.91 2.99 10.71
N TYR A 186 7.44 1.82 10.34
CA TYR A 186 6.40 1.08 11.06
C TYR A 186 6.70 -0.42 11.10
N THR A 187 5.97 -1.15 11.93
CA THR A 187 6.17 -2.59 12.10
C THR A 187 5.21 -3.41 11.26
N ARG A 188 5.75 -4.43 10.58
CA ARG A 188 5.03 -5.56 10.00
C ARG A 188 5.43 -6.88 10.66
N SER A 189 6.44 -6.88 11.54
CA SER A 189 6.98 -8.07 12.17
C SER A 189 7.32 -7.80 13.64
N HIS A 190 6.40 -8.14 14.55
CA HIS A 190 6.62 -8.23 16.00
C HIS A 190 7.38 -7.06 16.66
N GLY A 191 7.13 -5.83 16.22
CA GLY A 191 7.73 -4.62 16.79
C GLY A 191 9.00 -4.14 16.10
N HIS A 192 9.54 -4.87 15.13
CA HIS A 192 10.64 -4.40 14.28
C HIS A 192 10.18 -3.24 13.38
N LEU A 193 10.96 -2.17 13.33
CA LEU A 193 10.71 -1.00 12.49
C LEU A 193 11.42 -1.17 11.13
N GLY A 194 11.09 -2.23 10.40
CA GLY A 194 11.71 -2.62 9.13
C GLY A 194 10.74 -2.48 7.96
N SER A 195 9.89 -1.45 7.95
CA SER A 195 9.01 -1.17 6.82
C SER A 195 8.66 0.30 6.74
N SER A 196 8.45 0.80 5.53
CA SER A 196 7.97 2.16 5.26
C SER A 196 7.08 2.18 4.01
N GLY A 197 6.33 3.27 3.80
CA GLY A 197 5.53 3.41 2.59
C GLY A 197 6.35 3.41 1.32
N PHE A 198 7.53 4.05 1.34
CA PHE A 198 8.43 4.06 0.19
C PHE A 198 8.99 2.66 -0.11
N GLU A 199 9.43 1.97 0.91
CA GLU A 199 9.91 0.60 0.77
C GLU A 199 8.82 -0.30 0.19
N HIS A 200 7.64 -0.30 0.81
CA HIS A 200 6.51 -1.10 0.35
C HIS A 200 6.21 -0.89 -1.14
N VAL A 201 6.13 0.37 -1.58
CA VAL A 201 5.74 0.69 -2.96
C VAL A 201 6.89 0.54 -3.95
N PHE A 202 8.05 1.13 -3.65
CA PHE A 202 9.13 1.34 -4.64
C PHE A 202 10.24 0.30 -4.56
N ILE A 203 10.40 -0.37 -3.43
CA ILE A 203 11.48 -1.34 -3.21
C ILE A 203 10.93 -2.77 -3.21
N GLY A 204 9.82 -2.99 -2.48
CA GLY A 204 9.31 -4.31 -2.15
C GLY A 204 10.00 -4.91 -0.94
N GLU A 205 9.24 -5.64 -0.18
CA GLU A 205 9.65 -6.26 1.06
C GLU A 205 9.09 -7.67 1.14
N TRP A 206 9.57 -8.48 2.06
CA TRP A 206 8.99 -9.79 2.29
C TRP A 206 8.86 -10.11 3.77
N ARG A 207 7.86 -10.92 4.05
CA ARG A 207 7.63 -11.50 5.36
C ARG A 207 7.39 -13.00 5.21
N LYS A 208 8.21 -13.81 5.88
CA LYS A 208 8.20 -15.28 5.72
C LYS A 208 8.44 -15.66 4.25
N HIS A 209 7.41 -16.19 3.57
CA HIS A 209 7.48 -16.66 2.18
C HIS A 209 6.72 -15.76 1.21
N ILE A 210 6.23 -14.60 1.66
CA ILE A 210 5.36 -13.72 0.87
C ILE A 210 6.08 -12.42 0.58
N VAL A 211 6.10 -12.01 -0.68
CA VAL A 211 6.51 -10.67 -1.11
C VAL A 211 5.34 -9.71 -0.88
N GLU A 212 5.59 -8.67 -0.11
CA GLU A 212 4.66 -7.57 0.13
C GLU A 212 5.09 -6.34 -0.69
N GLY A 213 4.13 -5.50 -1.11
CA GLY A 213 4.44 -4.32 -1.91
C GLY A 213 5.04 -4.61 -3.28
N GLN A 214 6.07 -3.87 -3.65
CA GLN A 214 6.75 -3.87 -4.95
C GLN A 214 5.77 -3.48 -6.08
N HIS A 215 5.42 -2.19 -6.12
CA HIS A 215 4.48 -1.62 -7.08
C HIS A 215 5.14 -0.68 -8.09
N TYR A 216 6.46 -0.82 -8.31
CA TYR A 216 7.22 0.01 -9.23
C TYR A 216 7.96 -0.81 -10.28
N TRP A 217 7.64 -0.57 -11.57
CA TRP A 217 8.13 -1.34 -12.70
C TRP A 217 9.66 -1.38 -12.83
N LEU A 218 10.34 -0.25 -12.56
CA LEU A 218 11.79 -0.15 -12.69
C LEU A 218 12.51 -1.02 -11.63
N ARG A 219 11.95 -1.11 -10.42
CA ARG A 219 12.47 -2.04 -9.40
C ARG A 219 12.35 -3.48 -9.86
N PHE A 220 11.17 -3.86 -10.39
CA PHE A 220 10.98 -5.19 -10.96
C PHE A 220 11.99 -5.48 -12.06
N TYR A 221 12.15 -4.56 -13.03
CA TYR A 221 13.13 -4.70 -14.11
C TYR A 221 14.55 -4.97 -13.58
N PHE A 222 15.04 -4.20 -12.60
CA PHE A 222 16.37 -4.42 -12.06
C PHE A 222 16.53 -5.77 -11.35
N LEU A 223 15.53 -6.16 -10.56
CA LEU A 223 15.57 -7.46 -9.87
C LEU A 223 15.51 -8.62 -10.86
N GLU A 224 14.72 -8.51 -11.91
CA GLU A 224 14.66 -9.49 -12.99
C GLU A 224 15.99 -9.55 -13.76
N LYS A 225 16.55 -8.40 -14.16
CA LYS A 225 17.85 -8.30 -14.84
C LYS A 225 18.99 -8.91 -14.02
N GLN A 226 18.94 -8.76 -12.69
CA GLN A 226 19.89 -9.34 -11.75
C GLN A 226 19.59 -10.81 -11.42
N ARG A 227 18.52 -11.39 -11.96
CA ARG A 227 18.05 -12.76 -11.70
C ARG A 227 17.66 -13.00 -10.25
N HIS A 228 17.22 -11.96 -9.56
CA HIS A 228 16.62 -12.08 -8.22
C HIS A 228 15.13 -12.43 -8.28
N ILE A 229 14.44 -11.99 -9.34
CA ILE A 229 13.05 -12.32 -9.61
C ILE A 229 12.96 -13.32 -10.75
N ASN A 230 12.08 -14.31 -10.58
CA ASN A 230 11.59 -15.20 -11.62
C ASN A 230 10.15 -14.82 -11.96
N TYR A 231 9.94 -14.24 -13.14
CA TYR A 231 8.61 -13.95 -13.68
C TYR A 231 7.89 -15.24 -14.05
N LYS A 232 6.65 -15.45 -13.59
CA LYS A 232 5.89 -16.70 -13.81
C LYS A 232 4.66 -16.52 -14.69
N GLY A 233 4.41 -15.33 -15.18
CA GLY A 233 3.30 -15.03 -16.07
C GLY A 233 2.44 -13.86 -15.62
N TRP A 234 1.51 -13.48 -16.47
CA TRP A 234 0.62 -12.34 -16.22
C TRP A 234 -0.80 -12.81 -15.86
N LEU A 235 -1.44 -12.04 -14.97
CA LEU A 235 -2.85 -12.21 -14.62
C LEU A 235 -3.72 -11.25 -15.45
N LEU A 236 -3.26 -10.01 -15.57
CA LEU A 236 -3.94 -8.95 -16.31
C LEU A 236 -2.92 -7.92 -16.83
N HIS A 237 -3.06 -7.48 -18.05
CA HIS A 237 -2.37 -6.32 -18.61
C HIS A 237 -3.19 -5.70 -19.74
N ASP A 238 -2.96 -4.43 -20.06
CA ASP A 238 -3.50 -3.77 -21.24
C ASP A 238 -2.56 -2.67 -21.72
N LYS A 239 -2.36 -2.62 -23.04
CA LYS A 239 -1.66 -1.56 -23.78
C LYS A 239 -0.32 -1.11 -23.18
N ASN A 240 0.36 -1.96 -22.45
CA ASN A 240 1.61 -1.65 -21.72
C ASN A 240 1.49 -0.45 -20.75
N VAL A 241 0.28 -0.14 -20.25
CA VAL A 241 0.07 0.90 -19.25
C VAL A 241 0.31 0.37 -17.84
N ALA A 242 -0.22 -0.82 -17.58
CA ALA A 242 -0.08 -1.50 -16.30
C ALA A 242 -0.11 -3.02 -16.49
N ALA A 243 0.49 -3.73 -15.57
CA ALA A 243 0.41 -5.18 -15.50
C ALA A 243 0.15 -5.64 -14.07
N THR A 244 -0.63 -6.72 -13.97
CA THR A 244 -0.73 -7.56 -12.78
C THR A 244 -0.12 -8.90 -13.12
N ILE A 245 0.88 -9.30 -12.35
CA ILE A 245 1.77 -10.41 -12.65
C ILE A 245 1.95 -11.33 -11.44
N HIS A 246 2.39 -12.54 -11.71
CA HIS A 246 2.83 -13.53 -10.74
C HIS A 246 4.35 -13.71 -10.87
N TYR A 247 5.06 -13.78 -9.74
CA TYR A 247 6.51 -13.97 -9.74
C TYR A 247 7.04 -14.48 -8.41
N ASP A 248 8.25 -15.01 -8.43
CA ASP A 248 9.01 -15.35 -7.24
C ASP A 248 10.19 -14.39 -7.08
N TRP A 249 10.47 -13.94 -5.86
CA TRP A 249 11.68 -13.22 -5.51
C TRP A 249 12.53 -14.10 -4.58
N GLY A 250 13.49 -14.81 -5.16
CA GLY A 250 14.21 -15.86 -4.45
C GLY A 250 13.27 -16.98 -4.01
N SER A 251 13.15 -17.18 -2.69
CA SER A 251 12.21 -18.17 -2.10
C SER A 251 10.87 -17.57 -1.65
N HIS A 252 10.58 -16.32 -2.03
CA HIS A 252 9.38 -15.60 -1.61
C HIS A 252 8.44 -15.44 -2.81
N HIS A 253 7.15 -15.65 -2.58
CA HIS A 253 6.13 -15.65 -3.63
C HIS A 253 5.36 -14.33 -3.66
N LYS A 254 5.09 -13.82 -4.87
CA LYS A 254 4.14 -12.76 -5.14
C LYS A 254 3.01 -13.29 -6.00
N GLU A 255 1.91 -13.69 -5.37
CA GLU A 255 0.74 -14.22 -6.08
C GLU A 255 0.11 -13.16 -7.02
N ILE A 256 0.02 -11.93 -6.54
CA ILE A 256 -0.57 -10.80 -7.27
C ILE A 256 0.32 -9.57 -7.08
N GLY A 257 1.10 -9.22 -8.08
CA GLY A 257 1.92 -8.02 -8.13
C GLY A 257 1.43 -7.07 -9.21
N GLY A 258 1.11 -5.82 -8.87
CA GLY A 258 0.64 -4.82 -9.83
C GLY A 258 1.53 -3.59 -9.85
N PHE A 259 1.85 -3.09 -11.05
CA PHE A 259 2.59 -1.84 -11.25
C PHE A 259 2.19 -1.15 -12.57
N LEU A 260 2.41 0.16 -12.62
CA LEU A 260 2.37 0.92 -13.86
C LEU A 260 3.66 0.66 -14.66
N ILE A 261 3.57 0.64 -15.98
CA ILE A 261 4.70 0.40 -16.86
C ILE A 261 5.19 1.72 -17.44
N GLY A 262 6.48 1.95 -17.33
CA GLY A 262 7.14 3.12 -17.93
C GLY A 262 6.84 4.45 -17.23
N SER A 263 6.08 4.48 -16.14
CA SER A 263 5.87 5.69 -15.33
C SER A 263 7.16 6.19 -14.70
N SER A 264 7.28 7.53 -14.57
CA SER A 264 8.42 8.11 -13.85
C SER A 264 8.28 7.92 -12.34
N PRO A 265 9.41 8.00 -11.57
CA PRO A 265 9.35 7.96 -10.11
C PRO A 265 8.42 9.03 -9.53
N GLU A 266 8.49 10.26 -10.07
CA GLU A 266 7.64 11.38 -9.62
C GLU A 266 6.16 11.18 -9.94
N PHE A 267 5.84 10.47 -11.03
CA PHE A 267 4.45 10.19 -11.36
C PHE A 267 3.83 9.22 -10.35
N ASP A 268 4.48 8.08 -10.11
CA ASP A 268 3.97 7.08 -9.16
C ASP A 268 3.93 7.64 -7.74
N PHE A 269 4.98 8.36 -7.31
CA PHE A 269 5.02 9.01 -6.02
C PHE A 269 3.86 10.01 -5.83
N SER A 270 3.61 10.85 -6.85
CA SER A 270 2.53 11.83 -6.80
C SER A 270 1.14 11.19 -6.87
N LEU A 271 0.96 10.15 -7.70
CA LEU A 271 -0.29 9.41 -7.81
C LEU A 271 -0.69 8.77 -6.47
N PHE A 272 0.24 8.05 -5.84
CA PHE A 272 -0.04 7.39 -4.57
C PHE A 272 -0.21 8.39 -3.44
N THR A 273 0.56 9.51 -3.43
CA THR A 273 0.37 10.62 -2.49
C THR A 273 -1.02 11.25 -2.64
N LEU A 274 -1.49 11.47 -3.88
CA LEU A 274 -2.82 11.97 -4.18
C LEU A 274 -3.89 11.03 -3.62
N CYS A 275 -3.81 9.75 -3.98
CA CYS A 275 -4.79 8.75 -3.56
C CYS A 275 -4.84 8.58 -2.05
N PHE A 276 -3.70 8.57 -1.37
CA PHE A 276 -3.62 8.49 0.08
C PHE A 276 -4.28 9.70 0.76
N ASN A 277 -3.92 10.93 0.35
CA ASN A 277 -4.45 12.12 1.00
C ASN A 277 -5.92 12.40 0.64
N ALA A 278 -6.39 11.95 -0.55
CA ALA A 278 -7.75 12.20 -1.02
C ALA A 278 -8.76 11.12 -0.67
N LYS A 279 -8.36 9.85 -0.58
CA LYS A 279 -9.26 8.69 -0.51
C LYS A 279 -8.92 7.65 0.56
N CYS A 280 -7.90 7.86 1.40
CA CYS A 280 -7.51 6.86 2.42
C CYS A 280 -8.69 6.49 3.33
N GLY A 281 -8.86 5.19 3.52
CA GLY A 281 -9.97 4.65 4.34
C GLY A 281 -11.34 4.74 3.70
N GLN A 282 -11.40 5.14 2.43
CA GLN A 282 -12.60 5.11 1.60
C GLN A 282 -12.51 3.94 0.59
N ASN A 283 -13.46 3.88 -0.33
CA ASN A 283 -13.33 3.03 -1.50
C ASN A 283 -12.06 3.39 -2.28
N ALA A 284 -11.52 2.41 -3.03
CA ALA A 284 -10.34 2.61 -3.84
C ALA A 284 -10.35 3.93 -4.63
N CYS A 285 -9.22 4.61 -4.70
CA CYS A 285 -8.99 5.75 -5.55
C CYS A 285 -9.00 5.27 -7.01
N LYS A 286 -10.06 5.64 -7.75
CA LYS A 286 -10.31 5.17 -9.12
C LYS A 286 -9.78 6.19 -10.11
N VAL A 287 -8.79 5.81 -10.88
CA VAL A 287 -8.17 6.67 -11.90
C VAL A 287 -8.25 6.03 -13.29
N LEU A 288 -8.03 6.83 -14.30
CA LEU A 288 -7.82 6.38 -15.68
C LEU A 288 -6.43 6.84 -16.11
N ILE A 289 -5.62 5.92 -16.62
CA ILE A 289 -4.31 6.23 -17.18
C ILE A 289 -4.31 5.69 -18.61
N ASP A 290 -4.16 6.57 -19.60
CA ASP A 290 -4.23 6.21 -21.02
C ASP A 290 -5.50 5.37 -21.32
N GLU A 291 -6.65 5.79 -20.75
CA GLU A 291 -7.95 5.12 -20.79
C GLU A 291 -8.05 3.79 -20.03
N PHE A 292 -6.96 3.35 -19.40
CA PHE A 292 -6.94 2.12 -18.62
C PHE A 292 -7.36 2.37 -17.17
N PRO A 293 -8.37 1.66 -16.62
CA PRO A 293 -8.84 1.88 -15.25
C PRO A 293 -7.89 1.24 -14.24
N ILE A 294 -7.37 2.08 -13.34
CA ILE A 294 -6.52 1.69 -12.22
C ILE A 294 -7.26 1.96 -10.91
N HIS A 295 -7.17 1.05 -9.98
CA HIS A 295 -7.66 1.21 -8.63
C HIS A 295 -6.48 1.20 -7.64
N VAL A 296 -6.36 2.26 -6.88
CA VAL A 296 -5.35 2.40 -5.82
C VAL A 296 -6.08 2.37 -4.49
N THR A 297 -5.83 1.36 -3.67
CA THR A 297 -6.34 1.28 -2.31
C THR A 297 -5.21 1.67 -1.36
N SER A 298 -5.46 2.60 -0.46
CA SER A 298 -4.46 3.08 0.49
C SER A 298 -4.98 2.99 1.92
N PHE A 299 -4.08 2.71 2.85
CA PHE A 299 -4.37 2.49 4.26
C PHE A 299 -3.47 3.35 5.14
N LYS A 300 -3.96 3.69 6.34
CA LYS A 300 -3.14 4.24 7.42
C LYS A 300 -2.67 3.09 8.29
N VAL A 301 -1.38 3.02 8.55
CA VAL A 301 -0.81 2.04 9.45
C VAL A 301 -0.90 2.54 10.89
N GLU A 302 -1.47 1.76 11.81
CA GLU A 302 -1.59 2.08 13.24
C GLU A 302 -2.22 3.46 13.52
N HIS A 303 -3.17 3.91 12.70
CA HIS A 303 -3.75 5.26 12.74
C HIS A 303 -2.75 6.41 12.51
N LYS A 304 -1.52 6.11 12.13
CA LYS A 304 -0.50 7.09 11.75
C LYS A 304 -0.58 7.42 10.26
N PRO A 305 -0.06 8.57 9.81
CA PRO A 305 -0.12 8.99 8.42
C PRO A 305 0.92 8.28 7.53
N PHE A 306 1.16 6.98 7.75
CA PHE A 306 2.06 6.19 6.92
C PHE A 306 1.31 5.63 5.72
N ILE A 307 1.94 5.69 4.54
CA ILE A 307 1.36 5.16 3.31
C ILE A 307 1.52 3.64 3.29
N ASP A 308 0.42 2.97 2.99
CA ASP A 308 0.37 1.57 2.57
C ASP A 308 -0.56 1.50 1.36
N VAL A 309 -0.14 0.85 0.28
CA VAL A 309 -0.84 0.88 -1.00
C VAL A 309 -0.96 -0.51 -1.60
N PHE A 310 -2.13 -0.80 -2.12
CA PHE A 310 -2.36 -1.91 -3.04
C PHE A 310 -2.83 -1.33 -4.38
N MET A 311 -2.23 -1.77 -5.48
CA MET A 311 -2.63 -1.36 -6.83
C MET A 311 -3.20 -2.54 -7.60
N ASP A 312 -4.37 -2.33 -8.19
CA ASP A 312 -5.06 -3.30 -9.04
C ASP A 312 -5.45 -2.67 -10.39
N ALA A 313 -5.16 -3.38 -11.45
CA ALA A 313 -5.52 -3.03 -12.81
C ALA A 313 -6.81 -3.76 -13.21
N ARG A 314 -7.85 -3.03 -13.65
CA ARG A 314 -9.16 -3.63 -13.97
C ARG A 314 -9.59 -3.35 -15.39
N VAL A 315 -9.86 -4.41 -16.17
CA VAL A 315 -10.40 -4.31 -17.53
C VAL A 315 -11.92 -4.26 -17.49
N LYS A 316 -12.53 -3.21 -18.08
CA LYS A 316 -13.96 -3.21 -18.40
C LYS A 316 -14.20 -4.15 -19.59
N LYS A 317 -14.77 -5.35 -19.36
CA LYS A 317 -15.38 -6.10 -20.47
C LYS A 317 -16.58 -5.32 -21.00
N LYS A 318 -16.56 -4.90 -22.28
CA LYS A 318 -17.76 -4.48 -23.00
C LYS A 318 -18.74 -5.63 -22.97
N PHE A 319 -19.85 -5.47 -22.29
CA PHE A 319 -20.99 -6.39 -22.37
C PHE A 319 -21.55 -6.36 -23.78
N GLN A 320 -21.34 -7.39 -24.56
CA GLN A 320 -22.33 -7.80 -25.56
C GLN A 320 -23.46 -8.49 -24.81
N LYS A 321 -24.64 -7.87 -24.87
CA LYS A 321 -25.89 -8.46 -24.39
C LYS A 321 -26.21 -9.66 -25.27
N ASN A 322 -25.83 -10.87 -24.85
CA ASN A 322 -26.44 -12.10 -25.35
C ASN A 322 -27.24 -12.70 -24.21
N ASN A 323 -28.57 -12.73 -24.43
CA ASN A 323 -29.54 -13.40 -23.57
C ASN A 323 -29.19 -14.90 -23.48
N ALA A 324 -28.85 -15.35 -22.30
CA ALA A 324 -29.02 -16.74 -21.89
C ALA A 324 -29.26 -16.76 -20.38
N VAL A 325 -30.52 -16.89 -20.03
CA VAL A 325 -31.00 -17.37 -18.73
C VAL A 325 -30.71 -18.86 -18.69
N ASN A 326 -30.05 -19.36 -17.64
CA ASN A 326 -30.49 -20.59 -16.94
C ASN A 326 -29.48 -20.98 -15.82
N ASP A 327 -30.11 -21.29 -14.70
CA ASP A 327 -29.79 -22.26 -13.66
C ASP A 327 -28.56 -22.07 -12.75
N ILE A 328 -28.85 -21.49 -11.59
CA ILE A 328 -28.05 -21.68 -10.38
C ILE A 328 -28.76 -22.69 -9.49
N GLN A 329 -28.20 -23.89 -9.38
CA GLN A 329 -28.54 -24.81 -8.31
C GLN A 329 -27.71 -24.52 -7.06
N SER A 330 -28.40 -24.29 -5.95
CA SER A 330 -27.84 -24.14 -4.63
C SER A 330 -27.27 -25.44 -4.09
N ASN A 331 -26.03 -25.41 -3.58
CA ASN A 331 -25.58 -26.41 -2.62
C ASN A 331 -25.05 -25.71 -1.38
N THR A 332 -25.75 -25.99 -0.30
CA THR A 332 -25.52 -25.57 1.07
C THR A 332 -24.39 -26.34 1.71
N THR A 333 -23.31 -25.66 2.04
CA THR A 333 -22.49 -25.94 3.25
C THR A 333 -21.87 -24.65 3.72
N GLY A 334 -22.21 -24.30 4.98
CA GLY A 334 -21.92 -22.99 5.57
C GLY A 334 -20.43 -22.78 5.82
N GLN A 335 -19.85 -21.92 5.04
CA GLN A 335 -18.68 -21.14 5.38
C GLN A 335 -18.94 -19.71 4.95
N ILE A 336 -19.08 -18.82 5.93
CA ILE A 336 -19.28 -17.39 5.69
C ILE A 336 -17.92 -16.84 5.24
N THR A 337 -17.76 -16.66 3.93
CA THR A 337 -16.63 -15.96 3.35
C THR A 337 -16.99 -14.49 3.33
N TYR A 338 -16.34 -13.68 4.16
CA TYR A 338 -16.45 -12.23 4.08
C TYR A 338 -15.74 -11.75 2.82
N VAL A 339 -16.51 -11.45 1.80
CA VAL A 339 -16.04 -10.76 0.59
C VAL A 339 -16.16 -9.27 0.86
N CYS A 340 -15.07 -8.51 0.76
CA CYS A 340 -15.16 -7.06 0.60
C CYS A 340 -15.83 -6.81 -0.75
N LEU A 341 -17.14 -6.66 -0.74
CA LEU A 341 -17.95 -6.47 -1.95
C LEU A 341 -17.71 -5.07 -2.51
N SER A 342 -16.87 -4.94 -3.52
CA SER A 342 -17.07 -3.89 -4.49
C SER A 342 -18.27 -4.30 -5.37
N THR A 343 -19.24 -3.39 -5.54
CA THR A 343 -20.50 -3.62 -6.26
C THR A 343 -20.32 -3.71 -7.78
N THR A 344 -19.35 -4.50 -8.25
CA THR A 344 -19.22 -4.88 -9.66
C THR A 344 -18.93 -6.38 -9.71
N PRO A 345 -19.77 -7.17 -10.40
CA PRO A 345 -19.59 -8.61 -10.50
C PRO A 345 -18.34 -8.88 -11.35
N TRP A 346 -17.39 -9.59 -10.85
CA TRP A 346 -16.15 -10.10 -11.44
C TRP A 346 -14.85 -9.50 -10.88
N VAL A 347 -14.73 -9.44 -9.59
CA VAL A 347 -13.42 -9.39 -8.94
C VAL A 347 -13.35 -10.59 -8.01
N ILE A 348 -12.57 -11.58 -8.39
CA ILE A 348 -12.05 -12.54 -7.44
C ILE A 348 -10.86 -11.82 -6.79
N GLU A 349 -11.11 -11.07 -5.72
CA GLU A 349 -10.06 -10.70 -4.78
C GLU A 349 -9.72 -11.96 -4.00
N VAL A 350 -8.69 -12.65 -4.40
CA VAL A 350 -8.07 -13.65 -3.56
C VAL A 350 -7.13 -12.91 -2.62
N MET A 351 -7.69 -12.36 -1.56
CA MET A 351 -6.90 -12.00 -0.40
C MET A 351 -6.46 -13.28 0.29
N THR A 352 -5.19 -13.39 0.66
CA THR A 352 -4.74 -14.47 1.53
C THR A 352 -5.46 -14.36 2.88
N GLU A 353 -5.61 -15.47 3.61
CA GLU A 353 -6.27 -15.49 4.94
C GLU A 353 -5.65 -14.46 5.88
N TYR A 354 -4.40 -14.15 5.69
CA TYR A 354 -3.63 -13.18 6.45
C TYR A 354 -3.98 -11.73 6.09
N GLU A 355 -4.08 -11.39 4.82
CA GLU A 355 -4.50 -10.07 4.33
C GLU A 355 -5.95 -9.77 4.72
N LYS A 356 -6.80 -10.80 4.82
CA LYS A 356 -8.17 -10.68 5.35
C LYS A 356 -8.19 -10.32 6.83
N GLN A 357 -7.33 -10.89 7.66
CA GLN A 357 -7.22 -10.57 9.08
C GLN A 357 -6.66 -9.16 9.30
N GLU A 358 -5.71 -8.72 8.50
CA GLU A 358 -5.16 -7.36 8.55
C GLU A 358 -6.18 -6.31 8.09
N CYS A 359 -6.95 -6.58 7.03
CA CYS A 359 -8.02 -5.69 6.56
C CYS A 359 -9.12 -5.52 7.63
N GLN A 360 -9.43 -6.56 8.41
CA GLN A 360 -10.41 -6.49 9.50
C GLN A 360 -9.87 -5.76 10.75
N SER A 361 -8.56 -5.77 10.99
CA SER A 361 -7.92 -5.11 12.12
C SER A 361 -7.61 -3.63 11.86
N ARG A 362 -7.55 -3.22 10.61
CA ARG A 362 -7.22 -1.84 10.18
C ARG A 362 -8.49 -1.06 9.84
N LYS A 363 -9.19 -0.56 10.87
CA LYS A 363 -10.15 0.52 10.66
C LYS A 363 -9.39 1.81 10.39
N CYS A 364 -9.46 2.33 9.16
CA CYS A 364 -9.02 3.70 8.87
C CYS A 364 -9.87 4.75 9.58
#